data_714c39775e72dadd6e5c5f8a5875f252
#
_entry.id   714c39775e72dadd6e5c5f8a5875f252
#
_cell.length_a   1.000
_cell.length_b   1.000
_cell.length_c   1.000
_cell.angle_alpha   90.00
_cell.angle_beta   90.00
_cell.angle_gamma   90.00
#
_symmetry.space_group_name_H-M   'P 1'
#
loop_
_entity.id
_entity.type
_entity.pdbx_description
1 polymer ?
#
loop_
_entity_poly.entity_id
_entity_poly.type
_entity_poly.pdbx_seq_one_letter_code
_entity_poly.pdbx_strand_id
1 'polypeptide(L)'
;MALIKTIYSGVYNLILGLTVTVKYMGKHAITLRYPKQRWTMPERSRGCVVLLTDLETGKLKCIGCGLCYKTCPNYAIQFSSAKDAEGKRVAGIFQVDNGICIYCGLCQEVCPVKGKAIKLVPLYEYSVYDKKDLVYNKEKLAEIGKPFSGSVSE
;
A
#
# COMPACT_ATOMS: atom_id res chain seq x y z
N MET A 1 -35.24 -42.51 31.20
CA MET A 1 -35.57 -42.01 29.84
C MET A 1 -34.80 -40.73 29.46
N ALA A 2 -34.53 -39.80 30.38
CA ALA A 2 -33.80 -38.54 30.07
C ALA A 2 -32.38 -38.78 29.56
N LEU A 3 -31.60 -39.66 30.17
CA LEU A 3 -30.19 -39.94 29.79
C LEU A 3 -30.07 -40.45 28.34
N ILE A 4 -30.97 -41.36 27.95
CA ILE A 4 -30.98 -41.93 26.57
C ILE A 4 -31.28 -40.84 25.54
N LYS A 5 -32.20 -39.92 25.81
CA LYS A 5 -32.50 -38.77 24.93
C LYS A 5 -31.29 -37.83 24.80
N THR A 6 -30.59 -37.58 25.89
CA THR A 6 -29.39 -36.72 25.89
C THR A 6 -28.25 -37.34 25.07
N ILE A 7 -28.02 -38.64 25.22
CA ILE A 7 -27.01 -39.37 24.44
C ILE A 7 -27.38 -39.37 22.96
N TYR A 8 -28.61 -39.66 22.60
CA TYR A 8 -29.07 -39.64 21.21
C TYR A 8 -28.94 -38.24 20.57
N SER A 9 -29.35 -37.19 21.28
CA SER A 9 -29.20 -35.81 20.82
C SER A 9 -27.70 -35.43 20.63
N GLY A 10 -26.82 -35.86 21.54
CA GLY A 10 -25.40 -35.62 21.44
C GLY A 10 -24.78 -36.28 20.21
N VAL A 11 -25.07 -37.57 19.99
CA VAL A 11 -24.58 -38.29 18.80
C VAL A 11 -25.14 -37.71 17.51
N TYR A 12 -26.41 -37.38 17.47
CA TYR A 12 -27.06 -36.75 16.30
C TYR A 12 -26.38 -35.42 15.92
N ASN A 13 -26.15 -34.54 16.90
CA ASN A 13 -25.50 -33.26 16.69
C ASN A 13 -24.01 -33.41 16.25
N LEU A 14 -23.32 -34.43 16.78
CA LEU A 14 -21.96 -34.75 16.35
C LEU A 14 -21.90 -35.16 14.86
N ILE A 15 -22.83 -36.05 14.45
CA ILE A 15 -22.93 -36.50 13.05
C ILE A 15 -23.30 -35.33 12.15
N LEU A 16 -24.22 -34.46 12.54
CA LEU A 16 -24.56 -33.24 11.79
C LEU A 16 -23.32 -32.34 11.60
N GLY A 17 -22.53 -32.10 12.65
CA GLY A 17 -21.31 -31.33 12.56
C GLY A 17 -20.28 -31.96 11.60
N LEU A 18 -20.11 -33.29 11.67
CA LEU A 18 -19.23 -34.01 10.75
C LEU A 18 -19.69 -33.93 9.29
N THR A 19 -20.98 -34.02 9.00
CA THR A 19 -21.50 -33.91 7.63
C THR A 19 -21.23 -32.53 7.02
N VAL A 20 -21.25 -31.46 7.82
CA VAL A 20 -20.92 -30.10 7.35
C VAL A 20 -19.45 -30.04 6.98
N THR A 21 -18.54 -30.54 7.82
CA THR A 21 -17.09 -30.52 7.54
C THR A 21 -16.72 -31.36 6.33
N VAL A 22 -17.31 -32.55 6.18
CA VAL A 22 -17.08 -33.43 5.01
C VAL A 22 -17.49 -32.74 3.70
N LYS A 23 -18.58 -32.00 3.67
CA LYS A 23 -18.96 -31.20 2.49
C LYS A 23 -17.87 -30.21 2.07
N TYR A 24 -17.11 -29.65 3.01
CA TYR A 24 -16.05 -28.71 2.71
C TYR A 24 -14.77 -29.35 2.20
N MET A 25 -14.54 -30.65 2.47
CA MET A 25 -13.39 -31.38 1.93
C MET A 25 -13.39 -31.47 0.38
N GLY A 26 -14.58 -31.50 -0.23
CA GLY A 26 -14.73 -31.51 -1.69
C GLY A 26 -14.75 -30.14 -2.36
N LYS A 27 -14.72 -29.06 -1.60
CA LYS A 27 -14.74 -27.69 -2.16
C LYS A 27 -13.34 -27.26 -2.58
N HIS A 28 -13.28 -26.48 -3.67
CA HIS A 28 -12.03 -25.87 -4.11
C HIS A 28 -11.47 -24.91 -3.05
N ALA A 29 -10.13 -24.94 -2.84
CA ALA A 29 -9.45 -24.06 -1.91
C ALA A 29 -9.54 -22.59 -2.37
N ILE A 30 -9.97 -21.69 -1.48
CA ILE A 30 -10.11 -20.26 -1.76
C ILE A 30 -8.82 -19.51 -1.40
N THR A 31 -7.96 -20.14 -0.60
CA THR A 31 -6.72 -19.54 -0.11
C THR A 31 -5.66 -19.44 -1.20
N LEU A 32 -4.98 -18.30 -1.27
CA LEU A 32 -3.82 -18.10 -2.14
C LEU A 32 -2.56 -18.68 -1.47
N ARG A 33 -1.78 -19.45 -2.24
CA ARG A 33 -0.52 -20.04 -1.77
C ARG A 33 0.66 -19.10 -2.03
N TYR A 34 0.74 -18.02 -1.24
CA TYR A 34 1.90 -17.14 -1.29
C TYR A 34 3.18 -17.90 -0.87
N PRO A 35 4.36 -17.72 -1.53
CA PRO A 35 4.65 -16.80 -2.64
C PRO A 35 4.39 -17.37 -4.05
N LYS A 36 3.93 -18.64 -4.17
CA LYS A 36 3.69 -19.28 -5.48
C LYS A 36 2.55 -18.62 -6.26
N GLN A 37 1.53 -18.18 -5.54
CA GLN A 37 0.40 -17.44 -6.09
C GLN A 37 0.35 -16.07 -5.43
N ARG A 38 0.35 -15.01 -6.23
CA ARG A 38 0.28 -13.63 -5.76
C ARG A 38 -1.08 -13.05 -6.07
N TRP A 39 -1.55 -12.20 -5.19
CA TRP A 39 -2.81 -11.51 -5.43
C TRP A 39 -2.61 -10.37 -6.42
N THR A 40 -3.48 -10.30 -7.41
CA THR A 40 -3.58 -9.13 -8.30
C THR A 40 -4.30 -8.03 -7.53
N MET A 41 -3.56 -7.00 -7.12
CA MET A 41 -4.10 -5.91 -6.33
C MET A 41 -5.07 -5.07 -7.15
N PRO A 42 -6.22 -4.68 -6.58
CA PRO A 42 -7.13 -3.75 -7.23
C PRO A 42 -6.45 -2.41 -7.54
N GLU A 43 -6.87 -1.74 -8.60
CA GLU A 43 -6.31 -0.44 -9.01
C GLU A 43 -6.36 0.64 -7.91
N ARG A 44 -7.40 0.61 -7.08
CA ARG A 44 -7.58 1.54 -5.94
C ARG A 44 -6.84 1.11 -4.68
N SER A 45 -6.01 0.08 -4.73
CA SER A 45 -5.25 -0.37 -3.58
C SER A 45 -4.22 0.69 -3.17
N ARG A 46 -4.18 0.99 -1.88
CA ARG A 46 -3.24 1.93 -1.27
C ARG A 46 -2.06 1.15 -0.70
N GLY A 47 -1.05 0.92 -1.52
CA GLY A 47 0.21 0.34 -1.11
C GLY A 47 1.29 1.42 -0.91
N CYS A 48 2.48 1.21 -1.43
CA CYS A 48 3.62 2.10 -1.22
C CYS A 48 3.38 3.52 -1.75
N VAL A 49 3.90 4.53 -1.03
CA VAL A 49 3.95 5.91 -1.49
C VAL A 49 5.12 6.07 -2.46
N VAL A 50 4.88 6.71 -3.61
CA VAL A 50 5.90 6.97 -4.64
C VAL A 50 5.86 8.41 -5.11
N LEU A 51 7.00 8.87 -5.67
CA LEU A 51 7.08 10.14 -6.37
C LEU A 51 7.03 9.89 -7.88
N LEU A 52 6.16 10.63 -8.57
CA LEU A 52 6.03 10.53 -10.01
C LEU A 52 7.02 11.45 -10.71
N THR A 53 7.60 10.93 -11.78
CA THR A 53 8.47 11.66 -12.69
C THR A 53 7.71 12.03 -13.96
N ASP A 54 8.15 13.07 -14.60
CA ASP A 54 7.67 13.41 -15.94
C ASP A 54 8.34 12.48 -16.96
N LEU A 55 7.55 11.89 -17.85
CA LEU A 55 8.05 10.92 -18.83
C LEU A 55 8.95 11.56 -19.89
N GLU A 56 8.70 12.85 -20.23
CA GLU A 56 9.45 13.54 -21.28
C GLU A 56 10.78 14.05 -20.77
N THR A 57 10.81 14.62 -19.57
CA THR A 57 12.00 15.29 -19.02
C THR A 57 12.77 14.43 -18.02
N GLY A 58 12.18 13.33 -17.52
CA GLY A 58 12.74 12.50 -16.45
C GLY A 58 12.84 13.23 -15.10
N LYS A 59 12.40 14.49 -15.01
CA LYS A 59 12.42 15.28 -13.78
C LYS A 59 11.22 14.93 -12.88
N LEU A 60 11.39 15.12 -11.58
CA LEU A 60 10.30 14.95 -10.61
C LEU A 60 9.20 15.98 -10.85
N LYS A 61 7.93 15.55 -10.85
CA LYS A 61 6.77 16.45 -10.92
C LYS A 61 6.60 17.32 -9.68
N CYS A 62 7.34 17.04 -8.60
CA CYS A 62 7.21 17.72 -7.31
C CYS A 62 7.74 19.15 -7.38
N ILE A 63 6.86 20.13 -7.07
CA ILE A 63 7.17 21.56 -7.02
C ILE A 63 7.68 22.04 -5.66
N GLY A 64 7.98 21.15 -4.73
CA GLY A 64 8.54 21.53 -3.43
C GLY A 64 7.63 22.36 -2.52
N CYS A 65 6.30 22.22 -2.60
CA CYS A 65 5.35 23.03 -1.81
C CYS A 65 5.22 22.61 -0.34
N GLY A 66 5.57 21.36 0.03
CA GLY A 66 5.54 20.84 1.39
C GLY A 66 4.16 20.57 1.97
N LEU A 67 3.07 20.66 1.19
CA LEU A 67 1.71 20.40 1.69
C LEU A 67 1.54 18.96 2.18
N CYS A 68 2.12 17.98 1.46
CA CYS A 68 2.09 16.57 1.85
C CYS A 68 2.72 16.31 3.23
N TYR A 69 3.82 17.00 3.56
CA TYR A 69 4.45 16.94 4.87
C TYR A 69 3.52 17.49 5.96
N LYS A 70 2.92 18.68 5.74
CA LYS A 70 2.05 19.34 6.72
C LYS A 70 0.76 18.58 7.00
N THR A 71 0.24 17.87 5.97
CA THR A 71 -1.04 17.14 6.07
C THR A 71 -0.85 15.72 6.62
N CYS A 72 0.38 15.23 6.73
CA CYS A 72 0.64 13.87 7.20
C CYS A 72 0.30 13.71 8.70
N PRO A 73 -0.70 12.88 9.08
CA PRO A 73 -1.10 12.73 10.47
C PRO A 73 -0.04 12.04 11.34
N ASN A 74 0.75 11.15 10.74
CA ASN A 74 1.78 10.38 11.44
C ASN A 74 3.19 10.97 11.30
N TYR A 75 3.33 12.14 10.63
CA TYR A 75 4.65 12.75 10.39
C TYR A 75 5.64 11.80 9.69
N ALA A 76 5.12 10.88 8.87
CA ALA A 76 5.92 9.89 8.14
C ALA A 76 6.76 10.50 7.01
N ILE A 77 6.51 11.75 6.63
CA ILE A 77 7.20 12.44 5.54
C ILE A 77 8.16 13.45 6.14
N GLN A 78 9.45 13.36 5.80
CA GLN A 78 10.44 14.40 6.06
C GLN A 78 10.65 15.21 4.79
N PHE A 79 10.57 16.52 4.90
CA PHE A 79 10.61 17.41 3.76
C PHE A 79 11.45 18.66 4.04
N SER A 80 12.28 19.02 3.06
CA SER A 80 12.94 20.32 3.00
C SER A 80 12.83 20.86 1.57
N SER A 81 12.50 22.13 1.43
CA SER A 81 12.46 22.79 0.13
C SER A 81 13.86 23.30 -0.24
N ALA A 82 14.25 23.14 -1.49
CA ALA A 82 15.44 23.73 -2.08
C ALA A 82 15.04 24.58 -3.30
N LYS A 83 15.98 25.39 -3.76
CA LYS A 83 15.86 26.10 -5.05
C LYS A 83 16.76 25.42 -6.06
N ASP A 84 16.27 25.18 -7.26
CA ASP A 84 17.05 24.70 -8.38
C ASP A 84 17.92 25.83 -8.93
N ALA A 85 18.86 25.52 -9.84
CA ALA A 85 19.71 26.48 -10.52
C ALA A 85 18.93 27.60 -11.23
N GLU A 86 17.68 27.32 -11.63
CA GLU A 86 16.72 28.26 -12.24
C GLU A 86 15.93 29.09 -11.20
N GLY A 87 16.20 28.95 -9.88
CA GLY A 87 15.47 29.64 -8.81
C GLY A 87 14.07 29.07 -8.50
N LYS A 88 13.63 28.03 -9.19
CA LYS A 88 12.37 27.34 -8.94
C LYS A 88 12.44 26.50 -7.64
N ARG A 89 11.34 26.45 -6.92
CA ARG A 89 11.24 25.57 -5.75
C ARG A 89 11.16 24.12 -6.17
N VAL A 90 11.99 23.28 -5.55
CA VAL A 90 12.03 21.84 -5.73
C VAL A 90 12.12 21.15 -4.37
N ALA A 91 11.80 19.87 -4.31
CA ALA A 91 12.05 19.07 -3.13
C ALA A 91 13.56 18.83 -2.98
N GLY A 92 14.17 19.43 -1.95
CA GLY A 92 15.56 19.17 -1.57
C GLY A 92 15.67 17.80 -0.89
N ILE A 93 15.32 17.73 0.39
CA ILE A 93 15.16 16.46 1.10
C ILE A 93 13.70 16.03 1.01
N PHE A 94 13.48 14.80 0.61
CA PHE A 94 12.17 14.17 0.64
C PHE A 94 12.36 12.70 1.02
N GLN A 95 11.86 12.34 2.18
CA GLN A 95 11.95 10.98 2.69
C GLN A 95 10.58 10.55 3.24
N VAL A 96 10.24 9.30 3.05
CA VAL A 96 9.02 8.68 3.59
C VAL A 96 9.40 7.47 4.41
N ASP A 97 9.03 7.48 5.68
CA ASP A 97 9.15 6.31 6.54
C ASP A 97 7.91 5.42 6.39
N ASN A 98 8.06 4.35 5.60
CA ASN A 98 7.00 3.38 5.38
C ASN A 98 6.68 2.55 6.63
N GLY A 99 7.56 2.55 7.64
CA GLY A 99 7.35 1.83 8.91
C GLY A 99 6.32 2.49 9.83
N ILE A 100 6.06 3.80 9.65
CA ILE A 100 5.06 4.56 10.41
C ILE A 100 3.93 5.12 9.53
N CYS A 101 4.06 5.01 8.21
CA CYS A 101 3.04 5.45 7.26
C CYS A 101 1.79 4.56 7.35
N ILE A 102 0.61 5.17 7.49
CA ILE A 102 -0.69 4.47 7.53
C ILE A 102 -1.37 4.36 6.17
N TYR A 103 -0.70 4.79 5.10
CA TYR A 103 -1.21 4.73 3.71
C TYR A 103 -2.59 5.35 3.52
N CYS A 104 -2.92 6.41 4.27
CA CYS A 104 -4.24 7.08 4.25
C CYS A 104 -4.55 7.80 2.93
N GLY A 105 -3.53 8.21 2.16
CA GLY A 105 -3.69 8.89 0.87
C GLY A 105 -3.82 10.41 0.94
N LEU A 106 -3.88 11.03 2.13
CA LEU A 106 -4.03 12.49 2.27
C LEU A 106 -2.92 13.28 1.56
N CYS A 107 -1.68 12.75 1.56
CA CYS A 107 -0.56 13.37 0.85
C CYS A 107 -0.78 13.43 -0.67
N GLN A 108 -1.45 12.43 -1.24
CA GLN A 108 -1.83 12.41 -2.64
C GLN A 108 -2.98 13.37 -2.92
N GLU A 109 -3.99 13.42 -2.05
CA GLU A 109 -5.18 14.28 -2.22
C GLU A 109 -4.82 15.77 -2.19
N VAL A 110 -3.98 16.18 -1.22
CA VAL A 110 -3.57 17.58 -1.04
C VAL A 110 -2.59 18.07 -2.10
N CYS A 111 -2.00 17.21 -2.90
CA CYS A 111 -1.01 17.59 -3.91
C CYS A 111 -1.64 18.46 -5.02
N PRO A 112 -1.17 19.72 -5.23
CA PRO A 112 -1.75 20.64 -6.20
C PRO A 112 -1.30 20.38 -7.64
N VAL A 113 -0.30 19.52 -7.83
CA VAL A 113 0.26 19.24 -9.17
C VAL A 113 -0.75 18.46 -10.00
N LYS A 114 -1.00 18.87 -11.24
CA LYS A 114 -1.83 18.12 -12.20
C LYS A 114 -1.21 16.72 -12.42
N GLY A 115 -2.05 15.69 -12.30
CA GLY A 115 -1.60 14.30 -12.35
C GLY A 115 -0.83 13.85 -11.11
N LYS A 116 -0.86 14.65 -10.03
CA LYS A 116 -0.23 14.38 -8.73
C LYS A 116 1.28 14.10 -8.84
N ALA A 117 2.07 14.69 -7.98
CA ALA A 117 3.50 14.41 -7.90
C ALA A 117 3.81 13.26 -6.91
N ILE A 118 2.89 13.02 -5.98
CA ILE A 118 2.94 11.93 -5.01
C ILE A 118 1.70 11.06 -5.19
N LYS A 119 1.88 9.75 -5.25
CA LYS A 119 0.80 8.78 -5.47
C LYS A 119 1.02 7.54 -4.62
N LEU A 120 -0.06 6.88 -4.22
CA LEU A 120 -0.01 5.54 -3.65
C LEU A 120 -0.20 4.53 -4.78
N VAL A 121 0.69 3.55 -4.84
CA VAL A 121 0.68 2.50 -5.87
C VAL A 121 0.36 1.14 -5.24
N PRO A 122 -0.20 0.20 -5.98
CA PRO A 122 -0.60 -1.11 -5.45
C PRO A 122 0.61 -2.05 -5.22
N LEU A 123 1.73 -1.50 -4.74
CA LEU A 123 2.92 -2.25 -4.37
C LEU A 123 2.85 -2.60 -2.88
N TYR A 124 2.95 -3.88 -2.55
CA TYR A 124 2.89 -4.39 -1.17
C TYR A 124 4.11 -5.24 -0.78
N GLU A 125 4.98 -5.58 -1.72
CA GLU A 125 6.15 -6.41 -1.49
C GLU A 125 7.39 -5.55 -1.20
N TYR A 126 7.51 -5.05 0.03
CA TYR A 126 8.66 -4.25 0.47
C TYR A 126 9.04 -4.55 1.93
N SER A 127 8.88 -5.81 2.36
CA SER A 127 9.33 -6.24 3.67
C SER A 127 10.87 -6.23 3.74
N VAL A 128 11.39 -5.79 4.87
CA VAL A 128 12.83 -5.68 5.14
C VAL A 128 13.14 -6.20 6.53
N TYR A 129 14.41 -6.52 6.79
CA TYR A 129 14.85 -6.98 8.11
C TYR A 129 15.15 -5.83 9.08
N ASP A 130 15.67 -4.70 8.57
CA ASP A 130 15.95 -3.51 9.40
C ASP A 130 14.89 -2.43 9.11
N LYS A 131 14.34 -1.86 10.19
CA LYS A 131 13.37 -0.75 10.10
C LYS A 131 13.94 0.47 9.34
N LYS A 132 15.23 0.71 9.38
CA LYS A 132 15.88 1.81 8.68
C LYS A 132 15.73 1.71 7.16
N ASP A 133 15.67 0.49 6.63
CA ASP A 133 15.51 0.24 5.20
C ASP A 133 14.10 0.58 4.68
N LEU A 134 13.13 0.79 5.58
CA LEU A 134 11.79 1.28 5.26
C LEU A 134 11.74 2.81 5.03
N VAL A 135 12.81 3.53 5.36
CA VAL A 135 12.91 4.96 5.07
C VAL A 135 13.38 5.14 3.63
N TYR A 136 12.47 5.53 2.77
CA TYR A 136 12.74 5.70 1.34
C TYR A 136 13.06 7.14 1.02
N ASN A 137 14.24 7.34 0.42
CA ASN A 137 14.70 8.63 -0.07
C ASN A 137 14.02 9.01 -1.38
N LYS A 138 14.15 10.27 -1.76
CA LYS A 138 13.61 10.87 -2.98
C LYS A 138 13.92 10.04 -4.23
N GLU A 139 15.15 9.56 -4.37
CA GLU A 139 15.62 8.77 -5.50
C GLU A 139 14.92 7.41 -5.57
N LYS A 140 14.85 6.70 -4.46
CA LYS A 140 14.18 5.39 -4.35
C LYS A 140 12.67 5.51 -4.61
N LEU A 141 12.02 6.54 -4.07
CA LEU A 141 10.61 6.83 -4.31
C LEU A 141 10.33 7.13 -5.79
N ALA A 142 11.24 7.86 -6.46
CA ALA A 142 11.13 8.15 -7.87
C ALA A 142 11.35 6.90 -8.74
N GLU A 143 12.32 6.07 -8.38
CA GLU A 143 12.61 4.82 -9.09
C GLU A 143 11.41 3.86 -9.07
N ILE A 144 10.82 3.63 -7.89
CA ILE A 144 9.61 2.82 -7.73
C ILE A 144 8.43 3.46 -8.47
N GLY A 145 8.38 4.79 -8.56
CA GLY A 145 7.33 5.54 -9.24
C GLY A 145 7.38 5.50 -10.77
N LYS A 146 8.54 5.22 -11.39
CA LYS A 146 8.72 5.23 -12.85
C LYS A 146 7.66 4.42 -13.62
N PRO A 147 7.39 3.13 -13.29
CA PRO A 147 6.41 2.34 -14.03
C PRO A 147 4.96 2.88 -13.91
N PHE A 148 4.68 3.68 -12.88
CA PHE A 148 3.35 4.23 -12.62
C PHE A 148 3.18 5.66 -13.15
N SER A 149 4.23 6.27 -13.67
CA SER A 149 4.20 7.65 -14.19
C SER A 149 3.36 7.80 -15.45
N GLY A 150 3.15 6.72 -16.22
CA GLY A 150 2.30 6.68 -17.42
C GLY A 150 0.81 6.42 -17.18
N SER A 151 0.43 5.96 -15.99
CA SER A 151 -0.96 5.56 -15.67
C SER A 151 -1.77 6.68 -14.99
N VAL A 152 -1.51 7.93 -15.32
CA VAL A 152 -2.30 9.06 -14.83
C VAL A 152 -3.49 9.26 -15.75
N SER A 153 -4.58 8.49 -15.52
CA SER A 153 -5.91 8.87 -16.01
C SER A 153 -6.37 10.09 -15.21
N GLU A 154 -6.81 11.12 -15.90
CA GLU A 154 -7.45 12.34 -15.39
C GLU A 154 -8.58 12.07 -14.39
#